data_03da7746db5f59fe8e78996e16bb0fa4
#
_entry.id   03da7746db5f59fe8e78996e16bb0fa4
#
_cell.length_a   1.000
_cell.length_b   1.000
_cell.length_c   1.000
_cell.angle_alpha   90.00
_cell.angle_beta   90.00
_cell.angle_gamma   90.00
#
_symmetry.space_group_name_H-M   'P 1'
#
loop_
_entity.id
_entity.type
_entity.pdbx_description
1 polymer ?
#
loop_
_entity_poly.entity_id
_entity_poly.type
_entity_poly.pdbx_seq_one_letter_code
_entity_poly.pdbx_strand_id
1 'polypeptide(L)'
;MKKLTLSSVLSLLLIFGAAFTSPSDNDPNPKDKEAIKSMCGCYEVTFNFAETFSPDTSYKFHENYKAGALEWVQLVEETPTFVSMQHLLLANDTMIIKHWRQDWSYENTNFYMYDGDNNWKFVQQPKSEVAGQWTQKVFQVDDSPRYEGSASWVHVDGRHYWDNTTNSPLPRREFTKRNDYNVMVRGNLHEITNEGWIHEQDNDKVLRKDGKDILIATEKGMNTYKKVDDSRCLAAQTWWKNNKDFWAVARTEWNSIFARNKDLKLKKVVDKKPLFMHLFPLETSETKKIKPIISEFVEE
;
A
#
# COMPACT_ATOMS: atom_id res chain seq x y z
N MET A 1 -86.11 18.64 19.07
CA MET A 1 -85.12 17.66 19.53
C MET A 1 -84.25 17.27 18.35
N LYS A 2 -83.05 17.90 18.25
CA LYS A 2 -82.12 17.60 17.16
C LYS A 2 -80.95 16.79 17.78
N LYS A 3 -80.71 15.58 17.27
CA LYS A 3 -79.62 14.72 17.66
C LYS A 3 -78.33 15.18 16.93
N LEU A 4 -77.32 15.55 17.68
CA LEU A 4 -75.98 15.75 17.18
C LEU A 4 -75.26 14.38 17.09
N THR A 5 -74.78 14.02 15.92
CA THR A 5 -73.89 12.87 15.72
C THR A 5 -72.47 13.36 15.72
N LEU A 6 -71.70 12.87 16.70
CA LEU A 6 -70.26 13.16 16.86
C LEU A 6 -69.48 12.19 15.96
N SER A 7 -68.76 12.71 14.95
CA SER A 7 -67.94 11.94 14.05
C SER A 7 -66.49 11.98 14.57
N SER A 8 -66.02 10.82 15.06
CA SER A 8 -64.62 10.65 15.52
C SER A 8 -63.72 10.44 14.32
N VAL A 9 -62.85 11.42 14.03
CA VAL A 9 -61.76 11.26 13.06
C VAL A 9 -60.57 10.66 13.78
N LEU A 10 -60.26 9.38 13.50
CA LEU A 10 -59.07 8.67 14.00
C LEU A 10 -57.90 8.99 13.07
N SER A 11 -57.00 9.90 13.51
CA SER A 11 -55.76 10.21 12.81
C SER A 11 -54.73 9.10 13.10
N LEU A 12 -54.44 8.30 12.08
CA LEU A 12 -53.38 7.27 12.10
C LEU A 12 -52.02 7.94 11.89
N LEU A 13 -51.25 8.15 12.97
CA LEU A 13 -49.85 8.57 12.88
C LEU A 13 -48.99 7.37 12.43
N LEU A 14 -48.57 7.37 11.17
CA LEU A 14 -47.51 6.47 10.68
C LEU A 14 -46.15 6.97 11.20
N ILE A 15 -45.67 6.35 12.26
CA ILE A 15 -44.28 6.53 12.72
C ILE A 15 -43.39 5.74 11.77
N PHE A 16 -42.70 6.44 10.84
CA PHE A 16 -41.59 5.87 10.09
C PHE A 16 -40.41 5.69 11.09
N GLY A 17 -40.32 4.51 11.64
CA GLY A 17 -39.13 4.10 12.39
C GLY A 17 -37.97 3.96 11.40
N ALA A 18 -37.04 4.94 11.34
CA ALA A 18 -35.75 4.72 10.75
C ALA A 18 -35.07 3.65 11.59
N ALA A 19 -34.93 2.44 11.08
CA ALA A 19 -34.12 1.40 11.69
C ALA A 19 -32.66 1.84 11.58
N PHE A 20 -32.12 2.41 12.66
CA PHE A 20 -30.70 2.51 12.85
C PHE A 20 -30.18 1.08 13.03
N THR A 21 -29.63 0.49 11.97
CA THR A 21 -28.86 -0.73 12.10
C THR A 21 -27.58 -0.33 12.86
N SER A 22 -27.44 -0.81 14.09
CA SER A 22 -26.16 -0.76 14.79
C SER A 22 -25.12 -1.46 13.91
N PRO A 23 -23.89 -0.91 13.78
CA PRO A 23 -22.81 -1.61 13.10
C PRO A 23 -22.70 -3.01 13.70
N SER A 24 -22.51 -4.03 12.87
CA SER A 24 -22.17 -5.36 13.36
C SER A 24 -20.79 -5.28 14.03
N ASP A 25 -20.56 -6.08 15.09
CA ASP A 25 -19.27 -6.14 15.78
C ASP A 25 -18.09 -6.51 14.86
N ASN A 26 -18.38 -6.85 13.59
CA ASN A 26 -17.41 -7.22 12.54
C ASN A 26 -17.20 -6.13 11.47
N ASP A 27 -17.87 -4.97 11.53
CA ASP A 27 -17.67 -3.90 10.55
C ASP A 27 -16.40 -3.09 10.90
N PRO A 28 -15.60 -2.68 9.91
CA PRO A 28 -14.43 -1.85 10.17
C PRO A 28 -14.83 -0.51 10.80
N ASN A 29 -14.00 -0.02 11.74
CA ASN A 29 -14.19 1.31 12.29
C ASN A 29 -14.15 2.35 11.14
N PRO A 30 -15.19 3.18 10.98
CA PRO A 30 -15.23 4.19 9.91
C PRO A 30 -14.04 5.14 9.92
N LYS A 31 -13.45 5.44 11.08
CA LYS A 31 -12.27 6.29 11.21
C LYS A 31 -11.03 5.69 10.56
N ASP A 32 -10.88 4.36 10.56
CA ASP A 32 -9.75 3.68 9.91
C ASP A 32 -9.77 3.94 8.42
N LYS A 33 -10.92 3.70 7.79
CA LYS A 33 -11.10 3.89 6.35
C LYS A 33 -10.99 5.37 5.95
N GLU A 34 -11.48 6.28 6.80
CA GLU A 34 -11.31 7.72 6.59
C GLU A 34 -9.82 8.10 6.64
N ALA A 35 -9.06 7.60 7.64
CA ALA A 35 -7.62 7.81 7.74
C ALA A 35 -6.86 7.28 6.51
N ILE A 36 -7.18 6.04 6.07
CA ILE A 36 -6.59 5.45 4.85
C ILE A 36 -6.88 6.34 3.64
N LYS A 37 -8.12 6.75 3.41
CA LYS A 37 -8.51 7.57 2.27
C LYS A 37 -7.94 8.98 2.30
N SER A 38 -7.68 9.54 3.48
CA SER A 38 -7.09 10.88 3.61
C SER A 38 -5.67 10.96 3.05
N MET A 39 -5.00 9.82 2.84
CA MET A 39 -3.72 9.75 2.15
C MET A 39 -3.82 9.98 0.63
N CYS A 40 -5.04 10.07 0.05
CA CYS A 40 -5.24 10.41 -1.35
C CYS A 40 -5.12 11.93 -1.58
N GLY A 41 -4.67 12.32 -2.79
CA GLY A 41 -4.54 13.71 -3.21
C GLY A 41 -3.17 14.06 -3.75
N CYS A 42 -2.89 15.35 -3.89
CA CYS A 42 -1.62 15.88 -4.36
C CYS A 42 -0.71 16.28 -3.19
N TYR A 43 0.56 15.85 -3.22
CA TYR A 43 1.52 16.08 -2.15
C TYR A 43 2.88 16.53 -2.64
N GLU A 44 3.47 17.51 -1.95
CA GLU A 44 4.92 17.66 -1.92
C GLU A 44 5.49 16.63 -0.95
N VAL A 45 6.34 15.75 -1.47
CA VAL A 45 6.93 14.66 -0.70
C VAL A 45 8.41 14.91 -0.48
N THR A 46 8.87 14.74 0.75
CA THR A 46 10.29 14.67 1.08
C THR A 46 10.65 13.28 1.59
N PHE A 47 11.79 12.77 1.16
CA PHE A 47 12.33 11.48 1.55
C PHE A 47 13.67 11.71 2.26
N ASN A 48 13.77 11.30 3.53
CA ASN A 48 14.99 11.42 4.32
C ASN A 48 15.31 10.07 4.95
N PHE A 49 16.53 9.55 4.73
CA PHE A 49 17.00 8.30 5.32
C PHE A 49 18.42 8.44 5.81
N ALA A 50 18.69 7.85 6.97
CA ALA A 50 20.02 7.81 7.58
C ALA A 50 20.24 6.48 8.30
N GLU A 51 21.40 5.86 8.08
CA GLU A 51 21.85 4.74 8.91
C GLU A 51 22.23 5.27 10.30
N THR A 52 21.86 4.54 11.35
CA THR A 52 21.95 5.04 12.74
C THR A 52 22.77 4.15 13.66
N PHE A 53 22.91 2.86 13.34
CA PHE A 53 23.66 1.92 14.13
C PHE A 53 24.16 0.75 13.27
N SER A 54 25.31 0.16 13.64
CA SER A 54 25.78 -1.14 13.18
C SER A 54 26.45 -1.88 14.33
N PRO A 55 26.25 -3.19 14.49
CA PRO A 55 26.97 -3.99 15.47
C PRO A 55 28.45 -4.15 15.13
N ASP A 56 28.84 -3.98 13.86
CA ASP A 56 30.24 -3.97 13.43
C ASP A 56 30.81 -2.56 13.60
N THR A 57 31.75 -2.41 14.54
CA THR A 57 32.41 -1.13 14.82
C THR A 57 33.27 -0.61 13.68
N SER A 58 33.64 -1.47 12.72
CA SER A 58 34.37 -1.10 11.51
C SER A 58 33.46 -0.64 10.35
N TYR A 59 32.17 -0.86 10.47
CA TYR A 59 31.19 -0.46 9.46
C TYR A 59 31.18 1.05 9.27
N LYS A 60 31.19 1.47 8.01
CA LYS A 60 31.06 2.89 7.66
C LYS A 60 29.68 3.16 7.13
N PHE A 61 28.95 4.04 7.80
CA PHE A 61 27.61 4.45 7.37
C PHE A 61 27.65 5.06 5.97
N HIS A 62 26.66 4.70 5.18
CA HIS A 62 26.43 5.34 3.89
C HIS A 62 25.94 6.77 4.07
N GLU A 63 26.12 7.60 3.03
CA GLU A 63 25.63 8.97 3.04
C GLU A 63 24.10 9.02 3.22
N ASN A 64 23.66 10.02 3.96
CA ASN A 64 22.23 10.25 4.16
C ASN A 64 21.54 10.49 2.82
N TYR A 65 20.44 9.79 2.59
CA TYR A 65 19.63 10.00 1.39
C TYR A 65 18.62 11.11 1.63
N LYS A 66 18.60 12.09 0.72
CA LYS A 66 17.57 13.15 0.68
C LYS A 66 17.06 13.30 -0.74
N ALA A 67 15.74 13.33 -0.89
CA ALA A 67 15.08 13.59 -2.16
C ALA A 67 13.73 14.27 -1.93
N GLY A 68 13.17 14.85 -2.99
CA GLY A 68 11.83 15.42 -2.98
C GLY A 68 11.13 15.15 -4.30
N ALA A 69 9.82 15.12 -4.27
CA ALA A 69 8.99 14.96 -5.46
C ALA A 69 7.61 15.59 -5.27
N LEU A 70 6.91 15.84 -6.35
CA LEU A 70 5.47 16.02 -6.37
C LEU A 70 4.84 14.66 -6.66
N GLU A 71 3.83 14.25 -5.89
CA GLU A 71 3.21 12.94 -6.00
C GLU A 71 1.69 13.05 -5.93
N TRP A 72 1.01 12.42 -6.89
CA TRP A 72 -0.43 12.22 -6.87
C TRP A 72 -0.74 10.83 -6.31
N VAL A 73 -1.58 10.75 -5.29
CA VAL A 73 -2.10 9.50 -4.74
C VAL A 73 -3.54 9.32 -5.21
N GLN A 74 -3.72 8.43 -6.17
CA GLN A 74 -5.00 8.14 -6.81
C GLN A 74 -5.77 7.07 -6.07
N LEU A 75 -7.00 7.36 -5.65
CA LEU A 75 -7.93 6.32 -5.23
C LEU A 75 -8.32 5.47 -6.45
N VAL A 76 -8.03 4.17 -6.40
CA VAL A 76 -8.29 3.22 -7.51
C VAL A 76 -9.57 2.46 -7.29
N GLU A 77 -9.77 1.94 -6.09
CA GLU A 77 -10.91 1.11 -5.72
C GLU A 77 -11.27 1.33 -4.24
N GLU A 78 -12.55 1.26 -3.93
CA GLU A 78 -13.04 1.35 -2.57
C GLU A 78 -14.25 0.44 -2.38
N THR A 79 -14.22 -0.37 -1.31
CA THR A 79 -15.37 -1.13 -0.78
C THR A 79 -15.47 -0.90 0.74
N PRO A 80 -16.45 -1.44 1.45
CA PRO A 80 -16.48 -1.35 2.92
C PRO A 80 -15.21 -1.86 3.60
N THR A 81 -14.57 -2.91 3.05
CA THR A 81 -13.43 -3.63 3.64
C THR A 81 -12.15 -3.57 2.82
N PHE A 82 -12.12 -2.74 1.77
CA PHE A 82 -10.96 -2.66 0.86
C PHE A 82 -10.77 -1.24 0.32
N VAL A 83 -9.52 -0.78 0.26
CA VAL A 83 -9.13 0.48 -0.38
C VAL A 83 -7.84 0.24 -1.16
N SER A 84 -7.80 0.61 -2.44
CA SER A 84 -6.59 0.56 -3.28
C SER A 84 -6.19 1.95 -3.72
N MET A 85 -4.90 2.28 -3.60
CA MET A 85 -4.33 3.58 -3.96
C MET A 85 -3.09 3.42 -4.81
N GLN A 86 -3.02 4.18 -5.92
CA GLN A 86 -1.86 4.24 -6.82
C GLN A 86 -1.11 5.55 -6.64
N HIS A 87 0.17 5.46 -6.37
CA HIS A 87 1.08 6.60 -6.29
C HIS A 87 1.68 6.91 -7.66
N LEU A 88 1.69 8.17 -8.06
CA LEU A 88 2.21 8.67 -9.33
C LEU A 88 3.16 9.82 -9.07
N LEU A 89 4.45 9.64 -9.36
CA LEU A 89 5.46 10.69 -9.23
C LEU A 89 5.46 11.59 -10.46
N LEU A 90 5.47 12.89 -10.23
CA LEU A 90 5.68 13.89 -11.25
C LEU A 90 7.18 14.27 -11.24
N ALA A 91 7.95 13.70 -12.16
CA ALA A 91 9.37 14.05 -12.31
C ALA A 91 9.52 15.45 -12.95
N ASN A 92 8.56 15.83 -13.80
CA ASN A 92 8.32 17.17 -14.34
C ASN A 92 6.89 17.20 -14.91
N ASP A 93 6.50 18.33 -15.53
CA ASP A 93 5.14 18.54 -16.08
C ASP A 93 4.72 17.53 -17.16
N THR A 94 5.64 16.81 -17.75
CA THR A 94 5.40 15.85 -18.84
C THR A 94 5.79 14.41 -18.51
N MET A 95 6.62 14.21 -17.51
CA MET A 95 7.13 12.88 -17.14
C MET A 95 6.46 12.38 -15.87
N ILE A 96 5.50 11.50 -16.03
CA ILE A 96 4.80 10.81 -14.95
C ILE A 96 5.38 9.42 -14.80
N ILE A 97 5.75 9.06 -13.57
CA ILE A 97 6.27 7.73 -13.22
C ILE A 97 5.21 7.02 -12.38
N LYS A 98 4.65 5.91 -12.89
CA LYS A 98 3.88 5.02 -12.03
C LYS A 98 4.80 4.53 -10.94
N HIS A 99 4.51 4.93 -9.71
CA HIS A 99 5.32 4.60 -8.54
C HIS A 99 4.78 3.33 -7.87
N TRP A 100 4.77 3.26 -6.59
CA TRP A 100 4.24 2.13 -5.85
C TRP A 100 2.71 2.18 -5.75
N ARG A 101 2.11 1.03 -5.45
CA ARG A 101 0.69 0.90 -5.12
C ARG A 101 0.55 0.35 -3.71
N GLN A 102 -0.48 0.77 -3.00
CA GLN A 102 -0.87 0.18 -1.72
C GLN A 102 -2.34 -0.21 -1.74
N ASP A 103 -2.59 -1.42 -1.26
CA ASP A 103 -3.92 -1.96 -1.04
C ASP A 103 -4.10 -2.18 0.46
N TRP A 104 -5.24 -1.76 0.97
CA TRP A 104 -5.64 -1.93 2.35
C TRP A 104 -6.83 -2.88 2.42
N SER A 105 -6.71 -3.99 3.16
CA SER A 105 -7.75 -5.01 3.31
C SER A 105 -8.06 -5.23 4.78
N TYR A 106 -9.32 -5.15 5.16
CA TYR A 106 -9.77 -5.40 6.53
C TYR A 106 -9.83 -6.91 6.80
N GLU A 107 -9.26 -7.35 7.95
CA GLU A 107 -9.23 -8.75 8.38
C GLU A 107 -8.73 -9.73 7.32
N ASN A 108 -7.68 -9.32 6.56
CA ASN A 108 -7.06 -10.20 5.58
C ASN A 108 -6.38 -11.37 6.28
N THR A 109 -6.65 -12.59 5.81
CA THR A 109 -6.05 -13.83 6.36
C THR A 109 -4.94 -14.40 5.50
N ASN A 110 -4.78 -13.94 4.24
CA ASN A 110 -3.84 -14.51 3.28
C ASN A 110 -2.70 -13.53 3.03
N PHE A 111 -1.48 -13.95 3.36
CA PHE A 111 -0.28 -13.12 3.28
C PHE A 111 0.77 -13.73 2.37
N TYR A 112 1.51 -12.86 1.67
CA TYR A 112 2.73 -13.18 0.94
C TYR A 112 3.91 -12.49 1.63
N MET A 113 4.50 -13.18 2.61
CA MET A 113 5.57 -12.66 3.45
C MET A 113 6.91 -12.78 2.73
N TYR A 114 7.61 -11.65 2.54
CA TYR A 114 8.91 -11.64 1.89
C TYR A 114 9.94 -12.43 2.70
N ASP A 115 10.65 -13.36 2.04
CA ASP A 115 11.62 -14.26 2.67
C ASP A 115 13.08 -14.08 2.17
N GLY A 116 13.31 -13.09 1.34
CA GLY A 116 14.63 -12.82 0.72
C GLY A 116 14.69 -13.28 -0.74
N ASP A 117 15.62 -12.71 -1.49
CA ASP A 117 15.99 -13.13 -2.85
C ASP A 117 14.82 -13.34 -3.82
N ASN A 118 13.85 -12.40 -3.81
CA ASN A 118 12.62 -12.41 -4.59
C ASN A 118 11.70 -13.63 -4.30
N ASN A 119 11.73 -14.13 -3.08
CA ASN A 119 10.81 -15.18 -2.62
C ASN A 119 9.80 -14.59 -1.63
N TRP A 120 8.55 -15.02 -1.74
CA TRP A 120 7.47 -14.74 -0.80
C TRP A 120 6.83 -16.04 -0.36
N LYS A 121 6.74 -16.23 0.96
CA LYS A 121 6.05 -17.35 1.58
C LYS A 121 4.57 -17.05 1.70
N PHE A 122 3.74 -17.95 1.21
CA PHE A 122 2.30 -17.88 1.48
C PHE A 122 2.03 -18.31 2.92
N VAL A 123 1.37 -17.44 3.68
CA VAL A 123 0.98 -17.69 5.07
C VAL A 123 -0.50 -17.40 5.22
N GLN A 124 -1.24 -18.37 5.70
CA GLN A 124 -2.64 -18.19 6.09
C GLN A 124 -2.73 -18.01 7.61
N GLN A 125 -3.21 -16.84 8.03
CA GLN A 125 -3.42 -16.52 9.44
C GLN A 125 -4.85 -16.90 9.87
N PRO A 126 -5.03 -17.36 11.12
CA PRO A 126 -6.36 -17.50 11.70
C PRO A 126 -7.07 -16.14 11.75
N LYS A 127 -8.39 -16.14 11.61
CA LYS A 127 -9.19 -14.89 11.70
C LYS A 127 -8.98 -14.15 13.03
N SER A 128 -8.77 -14.87 14.13
CA SER A 128 -8.51 -14.29 15.45
C SER A 128 -7.25 -13.44 15.51
N GLU A 129 -6.23 -13.73 14.67
CA GLU A 129 -4.97 -13.00 14.65
C GLU A 129 -5.03 -11.70 13.87
N VAL A 130 -6.06 -11.53 13.02
CA VAL A 130 -6.25 -10.34 12.16
C VAL A 130 -7.54 -9.59 12.48
N ALA A 131 -8.27 -10.01 13.51
CA ALA A 131 -9.54 -9.42 13.90
C ALA A 131 -9.35 -7.91 14.24
N GLY A 132 -10.17 -7.05 13.62
CA GLY A 132 -10.10 -5.60 13.79
C GLY A 132 -8.87 -4.93 13.15
N GLN A 133 -8.11 -5.63 12.29
CA GLN A 133 -6.90 -5.12 11.69
C GLN A 133 -7.07 -4.81 10.20
N TRP A 134 -6.33 -3.80 9.76
CA TRP A 134 -6.11 -3.51 8.35
C TRP A 134 -4.75 -3.99 7.90
N THR A 135 -4.71 -4.77 6.84
CA THR A 135 -3.48 -5.21 6.18
C THR A 135 -3.13 -4.20 5.08
N GLN A 136 -1.94 -3.62 5.15
CA GLN A 136 -1.35 -2.91 4.02
C GLN A 136 -0.57 -3.91 3.15
N LYS A 137 -0.90 -3.99 1.85
CA LYS A 137 -0.14 -4.70 0.82
C LYS A 137 0.51 -3.68 -0.09
N VAL A 138 1.83 -3.70 -0.18
CA VAL A 138 2.60 -2.77 -1.01
C VAL A 138 3.13 -3.51 -2.23
N PHE A 139 3.00 -2.86 -3.38
CA PHE A 139 3.41 -3.40 -4.68
C PHE A 139 4.45 -2.50 -5.34
N GLN A 140 5.29 -3.10 -6.17
CA GLN A 140 6.30 -2.42 -6.98
C GLN A 140 5.64 -1.58 -8.09
N VAL A 141 6.47 -0.87 -8.85
CA VAL A 141 6.02 -0.05 -9.98
C VAL A 141 5.34 -0.86 -11.10
N ASP A 142 5.56 -2.15 -11.17
CA ASP A 142 4.99 -3.12 -12.12
C ASP A 142 3.90 -4.00 -11.50
N ASP A 143 3.38 -3.58 -10.34
CA ASP A 143 2.40 -4.28 -9.52
C ASP A 143 2.82 -5.66 -8.99
N SER A 144 4.10 -6.07 -9.14
CA SER A 144 4.63 -7.23 -8.44
C SER A 144 4.63 -7.01 -6.92
N PRO A 145 4.54 -8.07 -6.10
CA PRO A 145 4.49 -7.94 -4.65
C PRO A 145 5.78 -7.32 -4.11
N ARG A 146 5.65 -6.57 -3.03
CA ARG A 146 6.80 -6.04 -2.33
C ARG A 146 6.84 -6.51 -0.88
N TYR A 147 5.92 -6.05 -0.07
CA TYR A 147 5.74 -6.49 1.32
C TYR A 147 4.31 -6.24 1.76
N GLU A 148 3.91 -6.89 2.83
CA GLU A 148 2.61 -6.69 3.46
C GLU A 148 2.70 -6.92 4.97
N GLY A 149 1.80 -6.28 5.70
CA GLY A 149 1.70 -6.42 7.13
C GLY A 149 0.35 -5.95 7.65
N SER A 150 -0.04 -6.42 8.81
CA SER A 150 -1.35 -6.17 9.41
C SER A 150 -1.21 -5.57 10.80
N ALA A 151 -2.05 -4.58 11.10
CA ALA A 151 -2.19 -3.96 12.42
C ALA A 151 -3.52 -3.22 12.52
N SER A 152 -3.90 -2.85 13.75
CA SER A 152 -5.03 -1.97 13.98
C SER A 152 -4.64 -0.51 13.78
N TRP A 153 -5.56 0.29 13.23
CA TRP A 153 -5.46 1.74 13.31
C TRP A 153 -5.70 2.21 14.76
N VAL A 154 -4.94 3.19 15.18
CA VAL A 154 -5.04 3.79 16.51
C VAL A 154 -5.52 5.23 16.38
N HIS A 155 -6.57 5.58 17.13
CA HIS A 155 -7.17 6.91 17.15
C HIS A 155 -7.22 7.42 18.60
N VAL A 156 -6.13 8.01 19.08
CA VAL A 156 -5.96 8.44 20.46
C VAL A 156 -5.29 9.82 20.51
N ASP A 157 -5.74 10.67 21.42
CA ASP A 157 -5.17 12.01 21.69
C ASP A 157 -4.97 12.88 20.42
N GLY A 158 -5.92 12.79 19.47
CA GLY A 158 -5.89 13.52 18.21
C GLY A 158 -4.92 12.94 17.17
N ARG A 159 -4.24 11.85 17.47
CA ARG A 159 -3.41 11.10 16.52
C ARG A 159 -4.22 10.02 15.83
N HIS A 160 -3.90 9.78 14.56
CA HIS A 160 -4.48 8.73 13.74
C HIS A 160 -3.34 8.01 13.01
N TYR A 161 -2.96 6.82 13.50
CA TYR A 161 -1.80 6.12 12.95
C TYR A 161 -2.00 4.60 12.89
N TRP A 162 -1.23 3.99 12.00
CA TRP A 162 -1.10 2.55 11.83
C TRP A 162 0.38 2.22 11.82
N ASP A 163 0.78 1.19 12.56
CA ASP A 163 2.18 0.77 12.72
C ASP A 163 2.32 -0.74 12.59
N ASN A 164 3.29 -1.18 11.77
CA ASN A 164 3.57 -2.58 11.53
C ASN A 164 5.05 -2.79 11.18
N THR A 165 5.60 -3.93 11.58
CA THR A 165 6.94 -4.38 11.17
C THR A 165 6.84 -5.62 10.30
N THR A 166 7.51 -5.62 9.15
CA THR A 166 7.49 -6.73 8.19
C THR A 166 8.78 -6.81 7.36
N ASN A 167 9.07 -8.00 6.82
CA ASN A 167 10.18 -8.17 5.89
C ASN A 167 9.86 -7.59 4.53
N SER A 168 10.83 -6.94 3.92
CA SER A 168 10.72 -6.38 2.56
C SER A 168 12.00 -6.56 1.75
N PRO A 169 11.93 -6.54 0.40
CA PRO A 169 13.13 -6.41 -0.43
C PRO A 169 13.79 -5.05 -0.23
N LEU A 170 15.04 -4.94 -0.70
CA LEU A 170 15.81 -3.70 -0.68
C LEU A 170 15.00 -2.55 -1.31
N PRO A 171 15.12 -1.33 -0.77
CA PRO A 171 14.52 -0.17 -1.40
C PRO A 171 15.19 0.13 -2.75
N ARG A 172 14.43 0.74 -3.68
CA ARG A 172 14.94 1.03 -5.04
C ARG A 172 16.21 1.90 -5.04
N ARG A 173 16.38 2.77 -4.05
CA ARG A 173 17.58 3.60 -3.91
C ARG A 173 18.86 2.77 -3.64
N GLU A 174 18.71 1.52 -3.14
CA GLU A 174 19.82 0.63 -2.79
C GLU A 174 19.88 -0.64 -3.63
N PHE A 175 18.80 -1.07 -4.22
CA PHE A 175 18.65 -2.32 -4.97
C PHE A 175 19.75 -2.58 -6.01
N THR A 176 20.26 -1.56 -6.69
CA THR A 176 21.34 -1.68 -7.68
C THR A 176 22.72 -1.32 -7.14
N LYS A 177 22.80 -0.87 -5.88
CA LYS A 177 24.03 -0.33 -5.28
C LYS A 177 24.59 -1.20 -4.17
N ARG A 178 23.74 -2.01 -3.53
CA ARG A 178 24.09 -2.83 -2.37
C ARG A 178 23.85 -4.31 -2.63
N ASN A 179 24.73 -5.13 -2.08
CA ASN A 179 24.67 -6.59 -2.12
C ASN A 179 25.10 -7.22 -0.79
N ASP A 180 25.28 -6.41 0.24
CA ASP A 180 25.74 -6.82 1.57
C ASP A 180 24.58 -7.22 2.49
N TYR A 181 23.33 -6.98 2.07
CA TYR A 181 22.12 -7.46 2.73
C TYR A 181 21.04 -7.80 1.69
N ASN A 182 20.07 -8.63 2.04
CA ASN A 182 19.00 -9.09 1.13
C ASN A 182 17.57 -8.99 1.72
N VAL A 183 17.46 -8.68 3.00
CA VAL A 183 16.15 -8.44 3.67
C VAL A 183 16.23 -7.12 4.43
N MET A 184 15.21 -6.30 4.28
CA MET A 184 14.98 -5.19 5.16
C MET A 184 13.81 -5.54 6.08
N VAL A 185 14.08 -5.70 7.39
CA VAL A 185 13.04 -5.77 8.41
C VAL A 185 12.54 -4.34 8.59
N ARG A 186 11.34 -4.08 8.12
CA ARG A 186 10.85 -2.73 7.88
C ARG A 186 9.76 -2.37 8.89
N GLY A 187 10.05 -1.41 9.75
CA GLY A 187 9.02 -0.71 10.52
C GLY A 187 8.34 0.32 9.63
N ASN A 188 7.01 0.32 9.63
CA ASN A 188 6.18 1.24 8.87
C ASN A 188 5.17 1.88 9.80
N LEU A 189 5.33 3.13 10.10
CA LEU A 189 4.32 3.94 10.77
C LEU A 189 3.73 4.92 9.76
N HIS A 190 2.42 4.81 9.53
CA HIS A 190 1.64 5.78 8.77
C HIS A 190 0.84 6.61 9.75
N GLU A 191 1.06 7.92 9.79
CA GLU A 191 0.32 8.84 10.65
C GLU A 191 -0.30 9.97 9.83
N ILE A 192 -1.58 10.20 10.03
CA ILE A 192 -2.32 11.29 9.41
C ILE A 192 -2.09 12.54 10.25
N THR A 193 -1.73 13.64 9.61
CA THR A 193 -1.45 14.93 10.22
C THR A 193 -2.36 16.02 9.67
N ASN A 194 -2.37 17.18 10.29
CA ASN A 194 -3.14 18.34 9.79
C ASN A 194 -2.65 18.86 8.43
N GLU A 195 -1.39 18.58 8.07
CA GLU A 195 -0.80 19.02 6.79
C GLU A 195 -0.80 17.94 5.70
N GLY A 196 -1.20 16.72 6.04
CA GLY A 196 -1.18 15.55 5.15
C GLY A 196 -0.90 14.27 5.90
N TRP A 197 0.22 13.59 5.64
CA TRP A 197 0.59 12.37 6.36
C TRP A 197 2.10 12.13 6.35
N ILE A 198 2.55 11.30 7.26
CA ILE A 198 3.94 10.86 7.32
C ILE A 198 4.03 9.35 7.19
N HIS A 199 5.12 8.88 6.62
CA HIS A 199 5.54 7.49 6.64
C HIS A 199 6.91 7.43 7.30
N GLU A 200 6.91 7.18 8.60
CA GLU A 200 8.13 6.94 9.37
C GLU A 200 8.55 5.48 9.21
N GLN A 201 9.84 5.24 9.13
CA GLN A 201 10.41 3.92 8.96
C GLN A 201 11.54 3.70 9.96
N ASP A 202 11.47 2.55 10.62
CA ASP A 202 12.52 2.03 11.49
C ASP A 202 12.97 0.68 10.91
N ASN A 203 14.08 0.68 10.21
CA ASN A 203 14.49 -0.42 9.35
C ASN A 203 15.76 -1.09 9.87
N ASP A 204 15.77 -2.44 9.85
CA ASP A 204 16.99 -3.22 9.99
C ASP A 204 17.41 -3.78 8.61
N LYS A 205 18.65 -3.52 8.22
CA LYS A 205 19.28 -4.10 7.02
C LYS A 205 19.91 -5.42 7.41
N VAL A 206 19.37 -6.51 6.90
CA VAL A 206 19.67 -7.86 7.35
C VAL A 206 20.21 -8.72 6.20
N LEU A 207 21.35 -9.36 6.42
CA LEU A 207 21.80 -10.45 5.57
C LEU A 207 21.20 -11.76 6.08
N ARG A 208 20.22 -12.28 5.36
CA ARG A 208 19.60 -13.58 5.60
C ARG A 208 20.33 -14.63 4.80
N LYS A 209 21.01 -15.53 5.50
CA LYS A 209 21.80 -16.60 4.89
C LYS A 209 21.73 -17.86 5.75
N ASP A 210 21.52 -19.03 5.12
CA ASP A 210 21.47 -20.33 5.78
C ASP A 210 20.52 -20.36 6.99
N GLY A 211 19.33 -19.72 6.86
CA GLY A 211 18.34 -19.63 7.92
C GLY A 211 18.70 -18.73 9.11
N LYS A 212 19.75 -17.92 8.98
CA LYS A 212 20.20 -16.95 9.99
C LYS A 212 20.11 -15.54 9.47
N ASP A 213 19.68 -14.64 10.34
CA ASP A 213 19.64 -13.21 10.10
C ASP A 213 20.84 -12.53 10.79
N ILE A 214 21.63 -11.80 10.01
CA ILE A 214 22.78 -11.02 10.49
C ILE A 214 22.43 -9.55 10.27
N LEU A 215 22.33 -8.78 11.36
CA LEU A 215 22.13 -7.34 11.29
C LEU A 215 23.38 -6.66 10.73
N ILE A 216 23.24 -5.93 9.65
CA ILE A 216 24.29 -5.13 9.04
C ILE A 216 24.26 -3.70 9.58
N ALA A 217 23.11 -3.05 9.51
CA ALA A 217 22.90 -1.71 10.04
C ALA A 217 21.42 -1.45 10.30
N THR A 218 21.12 -0.52 11.19
CA THR A 218 19.78 0.06 11.32
C THR A 218 19.67 1.37 10.55
N GLU A 219 18.46 1.72 10.10
CA GLU A 219 18.19 2.92 9.33
C GLU A 219 16.91 3.57 9.82
N LYS A 220 16.92 4.87 10.02
CA LYS A 220 15.72 5.69 10.22
C LYS A 220 15.34 6.37 8.91
N GLY A 221 14.05 6.32 8.58
CA GLY A 221 13.47 6.98 7.43
C GLY A 221 12.27 7.84 7.80
N MET A 222 12.15 8.99 7.13
CA MET A 222 10.99 9.87 7.26
C MET A 222 10.58 10.34 5.86
N ASN A 223 9.41 9.92 5.43
CA ASN A 223 8.76 10.46 4.24
C ASN A 223 7.62 11.36 4.70
N THR A 224 7.71 12.65 4.40
CA THR A 224 6.68 13.64 4.75
C THR A 224 5.89 13.99 3.50
N TYR A 225 4.58 13.78 3.55
CA TYR A 225 3.63 14.09 2.50
C TYR A 225 2.84 15.34 2.90
N LYS A 226 3.27 16.51 2.41
CA LYS A 226 2.59 17.77 2.63
C LYS A 226 1.55 17.98 1.56
N LYS A 227 0.27 18.05 1.95
CA LYS A 227 -0.85 18.23 1.02
C LYS A 227 -0.76 19.59 0.34
N VAL A 228 -0.97 19.58 -0.98
CA VAL A 228 -1.03 20.78 -1.80
C VAL A 228 -2.28 20.76 -2.66
N ASP A 229 -2.54 21.85 -3.39
CA ASP A 229 -3.70 21.93 -4.27
C ASP A 229 -3.63 20.86 -5.36
N ASP A 230 -4.73 20.13 -5.57
CA ASP A 230 -4.81 19.01 -6.52
C ASP A 230 -4.55 19.43 -7.98
N SER A 231 -4.72 20.72 -8.31
CA SER A 231 -4.40 21.26 -9.64
C SER A 231 -2.92 21.13 -10.00
N ARG A 232 -2.03 21.06 -9.01
CA ARG A 232 -0.60 20.83 -9.24
C ARG A 232 -0.30 19.44 -9.79
N CYS A 233 -1.21 18.49 -9.61
CA CYS A 233 -1.07 17.10 -10.06
C CYS A 233 -1.93 16.76 -11.29
N LEU A 234 -2.46 17.73 -12.03
CA LEU A 234 -3.34 17.49 -13.19
C LEU A 234 -2.69 16.60 -14.27
N ALA A 235 -1.37 16.73 -14.47
CA ALA A 235 -0.65 15.86 -15.41
C ALA A 235 -0.70 14.39 -15.00
N ALA A 236 -0.55 14.08 -13.71
CA ALA A 236 -0.65 12.72 -13.20
C ALA A 236 -2.08 12.18 -13.24
N GLN A 237 -3.08 13.01 -12.94
CA GLN A 237 -4.50 12.64 -13.06
C GLN A 237 -4.86 12.29 -14.51
N THR A 238 -4.39 13.12 -15.47
CA THR A 238 -4.58 12.88 -16.91
C THR A 238 -3.88 11.60 -17.36
N TRP A 239 -2.64 11.41 -16.93
CA TRP A 239 -1.89 10.19 -17.21
C TRP A 239 -2.63 8.96 -16.70
N TRP A 240 -3.11 8.99 -15.44
CA TRP A 240 -3.84 7.88 -14.86
C TRP A 240 -5.12 7.57 -15.63
N LYS A 241 -5.90 8.59 -16.01
CA LYS A 241 -7.10 8.42 -16.83
C LYS A 241 -6.82 7.64 -18.11
N ASN A 242 -5.69 7.87 -18.74
CA ASN A 242 -5.30 7.24 -20.00
C ASN A 242 -4.67 5.85 -19.84
N ASN A 243 -4.13 5.52 -18.65
CA ASN A 243 -3.36 4.29 -18.42
C ASN A 243 -4.03 3.31 -17.43
N LYS A 244 -5.07 3.72 -16.73
CA LYS A 244 -5.72 2.91 -15.68
C LYS A 244 -6.17 1.52 -16.14
N ASP A 245 -6.69 1.42 -17.38
CA ASP A 245 -7.22 0.16 -17.92
C ASP A 245 -6.10 -0.82 -18.25
N PHE A 246 -4.97 -0.34 -18.77
CA PHE A 246 -3.76 -1.14 -18.96
C PHE A 246 -3.28 -1.74 -17.62
N TRP A 247 -3.16 -0.89 -16.60
CA TRP A 247 -2.71 -1.34 -15.27
C TRP A 247 -3.75 -2.19 -14.53
N ALA A 248 -5.04 -2.06 -14.87
CA ALA A 248 -6.07 -2.95 -14.35
C ALA A 248 -5.85 -4.40 -14.84
N VAL A 249 -5.42 -4.58 -16.10
CA VAL A 249 -5.06 -5.91 -16.62
C VAL A 249 -3.84 -6.49 -15.89
N ALA A 250 -2.80 -5.69 -15.64
CA ALA A 250 -1.64 -6.15 -14.88
C ALA A 250 -2.03 -6.58 -13.44
N ARG A 251 -2.85 -5.78 -12.75
CA ARG A 251 -3.36 -6.13 -11.41
C ARG A 251 -4.19 -7.42 -11.44
N THR A 252 -5.04 -7.60 -12.45
CA THR A 252 -5.85 -8.82 -12.61
C THR A 252 -4.97 -10.05 -12.75
N GLU A 253 -3.88 -9.98 -13.52
CA GLU A 253 -2.94 -11.10 -13.64
C GLU A 253 -2.24 -11.38 -12.31
N TRP A 254 -1.74 -10.36 -11.61
CA TRP A 254 -1.15 -10.54 -10.28
C TRP A 254 -2.15 -11.13 -9.28
N ASN A 255 -3.40 -10.66 -9.27
CA ASN A 255 -4.44 -11.23 -8.43
C ASN A 255 -4.69 -12.70 -8.72
N SER A 256 -4.61 -13.13 -10.00
CA SER A 256 -4.74 -14.55 -10.37
C SER A 256 -3.58 -15.40 -9.84
N ILE A 257 -2.38 -14.82 -9.75
CA ILE A 257 -1.20 -15.48 -9.18
C ILE A 257 -1.36 -15.61 -7.66
N PHE A 258 -1.75 -14.53 -6.98
CA PHE A 258 -1.99 -14.54 -5.52
C PHE A 258 -3.13 -15.48 -5.12
N ALA A 259 -4.17 -15.62 -5.93
CA ALA A 259 -5.28 -16.55 -5.67
C ALA A 259 -4.86 -18.03 -5.69
N ARG A 260 -3.64 -18.36 -6.15
CA ARG A 260 -3.11 -19.74 -6.07
C ARG A 260 -2.83 -20.17 -4.63
N ASN A 261 -2.65 -19.22 -3.69
CA ASN A 261 -2.34 -19.47 -2.28
C ASN A 261 -1.12 -20.40 -2.11
N LYS A 262 -0.05 -20.13 -2.84
CA LYS A 262 1.21 -20.88 -2.83
C LYS A 262 2.38 -19.92 -2.71
N ASP A 263 3.49 -20.40 -2.21
CA ASP A 263 4.76 -19.66 -2.24
C ASP A 263 4.99 -19.09 -3.64
N LEU A 264 5.52 -17.87 -3.68
CA LEU A 264 5.80 -17.16 -4.91
C LEU A 264 7.29 -16.86 -5.00
N LYS A 265 7.88 -17.24 -6.12
CA LYS A 265 9.26 -16.91 -6.46
C LYS A 265 9.30 -16.19 -7.79
N LEU A 266 10.05 -15.09 -7.86
CA LEU A 266 10.17 -14.28 -9.06
C LEU A 266 11.63 -14.24 -9.55
N LYS A 267 11.80 -14.40 -10.86
CA LYS A 267 13.08 -14.13 -11.53
C LYS A 267 13.42 -12.65 -11.36
N LYS A 268 14.66 -12.38 -11.03
CA LYS A 268 15.15 -11.01 -10.90
C LYS A 268 15.15 -10.28 -12.25
N VAL A 269 15.48 -11.01 -13.33
CA VAL A 269 15.54 -10.51 -14.69
C VAL A 269 15.13 -11.60 -15.69
N VAL A 270 14.51 -11.18 -16.80
CA VAL A 270 14.31 -11.96 -18.03
C VAL A 270 14.94 -11.14 -19.15
N ASP A 271 15.68 -11.77 -20.07
CA ASP A 271 16.43 -11.08 -21.11
C ASP A 271 17.26 -9.89 -20.61
N LYS A 272 17.90 -10.06 -19.43
CA LYS A 272 18.74 -9.06 -18.72
C LYS A 272 17.97 -7.81 -18.27
N LYS A 273 16.64 -7.83 -18.29
CA LYS A 273 15.79 -6.71 -17.87
C LYS A 273 14.87 -7.11 -16.72
N PRO A 274 14.67 -6.27 -15.70
CA PRO A 274 13.63 -6.48 -14.70
C PRO A 274 12.23 -6.27 -15.30
N LEU A 275 11.21 -6.79 -14.64
CA LEU A 275 9.83 -6.83 -15.14
C LEU A 275 9.31 -5.46 -15.62
N PHE A 276 9.56 -4.40 -14.86
CA PHE A 276 9.07 -3.07 -15.25
C PHE A 276 9.63 -2.59 -16.60
N MET A 277 10.85 -3.02 -16.99
CA MET A 277 11.42 -2.67 -18.30
C MET A 277 10.77 -3.42 -19.47
N HIS A 278 9.98 -4.44 -19.21
CA HIS A 278 9.15 -5.12 -20.20
C HIS A 278 7.75 -4.52 -20.28
N LEU A 279 7.18 -4.04 -19.16
CA LEU A 279 5.81 -3.51 -19.13
C LEU A 279 5.71 -2.04 -19.52
N PHE A 280 6.62 -1.18 -19.02
CA PHE A 280 6.54 0.26 -19.26
C PHE A 280 6.66 0.71 -20.74
N PRO A 281 7.40 0.00 -21.62
CA PRO A 281 7.46 0.37 -23.03
C PRO A 281 6.23 -0.01 -23.85
N LEU A 282 5.30 -0.79 -23.28
CA LEU A 282 4.09 -1.21 -23.99
C LEU A 282 3.12 -0.04 -24.18
N GLU A 283 2.51 0.00 -25.36
CA GLU A 283 1.37 0.88 -25.60
C GLU A 283 0.15 0.41 -24.79
N THR A 284 -0.71 1.32 -24.38
CA THR A 284 -1.89 0.99 -23.57
C THR A 284 -2.87 0.02 -24.24
N SER A 285 -2.80 -0.11 -25.57
CA SER A 285 -3.57 -1.08 -26.37
C SER A 285 -3.00 -2.49 -26.33
N GLU A 286 -1.74 -2.68 -25.91
CA GLU A 286 -1.02 -3.96 -25.96
C GLU A 286 -1.27 -4.85 -24.73
N THR A 287 -2.43 -4.74 -24.12
CA THR A 287 -2.81 -5.46 -22.89
C THR A 287 -2.66 -6.98 -22.98
N LYS A 288 -2.79 -7.56 -24.18
CA LYS A 288 -2.61 -9.01 -24.40
C LYS A 288 -1.18 -9.51 -24.13
N LYS A 289 -0.19 -8.60 -24.15
CA LYS A 289 1.22 -8.93 -23.86
C LYS A 289 1.52 -9.02 -22.36
N ILE A 290 0.68 -8.42 -21.50
CA ILE A 290 0.93 -8.31 -20.06
C ILE A 290 1.05 -9.68 -19.42
N LYS A 291 0.05 -10.53 -19.62
CA LYS A 291 0.01 -11.87 -19.00
C LYS A 291 1.21 -12.75 -19.38
N PRO A 292 1.58 -12.94 -20.66
CA PRO A 292 2.78 -13.67 -21.02
C PRO A 292 4.05 -13.13 -20.35
N ILE A 293 4.23 -11.81 -20.36
CA ILE A 293 5.40 -11.16 -19.75
C ILE A 293 5.45 -11.46 -18.24
N ILE A 294 4.37 -11.24 -17.50
CA ILE A 294 4.35 -11.51 -16.05
C ILE A 294 4.63 -13.00 -15.78
N SER A 295 4.02 -13.90 -16.56
CA SER A 295 4.19 -15.35 -16.39
C SER A 295 5.65 -15.81 -16.57
N GLU A 296 6.43 -15.17 -17.44
CA GLU A 296 7.85 -15.48 -17.61
C GLU A 296 8.70 -15.18 -16.38
N PHE A 297 8.27 -14.22 -15.54
CA PHE A 297 8.95 -13.87 -14.30
C PHE A 297 8.58 -14.77 -13.11
N VAL A 298 7.44 -15.46 -13.17
CA VAL A 298 7.03 -16.37 -12.10
C VAL A 298 7.75 -17.69 -12.26
N GLU A 299 8.49 -18.12 -11.24
CA GLU A 299 9.08 -19.47 -11.16
C GLU A 299 8.02 -20.43 -10.59
N GLU A 300 7.87 -21.62 -11.21
CA GLU A 300 6.95 -22.68 -10.75
C GLU A 300 7.59 -23.56 -9.66
#